data_4fe67e6879cc1880aef7303f1733033e
#
_entry.id   4fe67e6879cc1880aef7303f1733033e
#
_cell.length_a   1.000
_cell.length_b   1.000
_cell.length_c   1.000
_cell.angle_alpha   90.00
_cell.angle_beta   90.00
_cell.angle_gamma   90.00
#
_symmetry.space_group_name_H-M   'P 1'
#
loop_
_entity.id
_entity.type
_entity.pdbx_description
1 polymer ?
#
loop_
_entity_poly.entity_id
_entity_poly.type
_entity_poly.pdbx_seq_one_letter_code
_entity_poly.pdbx_strand_id
1 'polypeptide(L)'
;MNESFHEAFSFCNITKNFGSLRANDNVSFSVLNGGIHGVVGENGAGKSTIMKMLYGMFPPDSGEIFFKGKKTKISVPETAIALGIGMVHQHFMLVPTLTVWQNIILGKEPSLWTL
;
A
#
# COMPACT_ATOMS: atom_id res chain seq x y z
N MET A 1 -9.46 -11.31 -27.88
CA MET A 1 -9.95 -11.65 -26.51
C MET A 1 -9.24 -10.73 -25.56
N ASN A 2 -9.99 -9.83 -24.94
CA ASN A 2 -9.45 -9.03 -23.85
C ASN A 2 -9.30 -9.95 -22.64
N GLU A 3 -8.09 -10.37 -22.32
CA GLU A 3 -7.79 -10.84 -20.99
C GLU A 3 -7.97 -9.63 -20.08
N SER A 4 -9.18 -9.49 -19.55
CA SER A 4 -9.44 -8.55 -18.48
C SER A 4 -8.51 -8.95 -17.35
N PHE A 5 -7.58 -8.07 -17.00
CA PHE A 5 -6.70 -8.28 -15.85
C PHE A 5 -7.60 -8.48 -14.62
N HIS A 6 -7.74 -9.74 -14.22
CA HIS A 6 -8.56 -10.10 -13.07
C HIS A 6 -7.88 -9.71 -11.75
N GLU A 7 -6.59 -9.37 -11.78
CA GLU A 7 -5.81 -8.99 -10.61
C GLU A 7 -5.72 -7.47 -10.47
N ALA A 8 -6.06 -6.97 -9.29
CA ALA A 8 -5.83 -5.57 -8.93
C ALA A 8 -4.35 -5.32 -8.68
N PHE A 9 -3.73 -6.21 -7.90
CA PHE A 9 -2.29 -6.22 -7.68
C PHE A 9 -1.82 -7.62 -7.28
N SER A 10 -0.52 -7.85 -7.41
CA SER A 10 0.11 -9.08 -6.92
C SER A 10 1.51 -8.79 -6.36
N PHE A 11 1.87 -9.60 -5.38
CA PHE A 11 3.20 -9.66 -4.79
C PHE A 11 3.90 -10.90 -5.30
N CYS A 12 5.16 -10.78 -5.68
CA CYS A 12 5.98 -11.88 -6.15
C CYS A 12 7.29 -11.92 -5.36
N ASN A 13 7.45 -12.99 -4.57
CA ASN A 13 8.65 -13.28 -3.79
C ASN A 13 9.12 -12.12 -2.90
N ILE A 14 8.19 -11.45 -2.24
CA ILE A 14 8.48 -10.29 -1.40
C ILE A 14 9.18 -10.70 -0.11
N THR A 15 10.33 -10.11 0.12
CA THR A 15 11.08 -10.23 1.38
C THR A 15 11.31 -8.84 1.97
N LYS A 16 11.10 -8.69 3.28
CA LYS A 16 11.37 -7.47 4.03
C LYS A 16 12.01 -7.78 5.36
N ASN A 17 13.15 -7.15 5.63
CA ASN A 17 13.88 -7.25 6.88
C ASN A 17 13.94 -5.88 7.57
N PHE A 18 13.89 -5.88 8.88
CA PHE A 18 14.20 -4.74 9.75
C PHE A 18 15.30 -5.16 10.71
N GLY A 19 16.55 -4.83 10.37
CA GLY A 19 17.71 -5.34 11.09
C GLY A 19 17.76 -6.87 11.02
N SER A 20 17.77 -7.54 12.16
CA SER A 20 17.76 -8.99 12.26
C SER A 20 16.36 -9.63 12.13
N LEU A 21 15.31 -8.81 12.18
CA LEU A 21 13.92 -9.29 12.05
C LEU A 21 13.52 -9.41 10.58
N ARG A 22 13.20 -10.61 10.13
CA ARG A 22 12.58 -10.84 8.83
C ARG A 22 11.06 -10.77 8.97
N ALA A 23 10.48 -9.64 8.58
CA ALA A 23 9.04 -9.40 8.70
C ALA A 23 8.24 -10.14 7.62
N ASN A 24 8.76 -10.21 6.40
CA ASN A 24 8.18 -10.99 5.30
C ASN A 24 9.30 -11.82 4.68
N ASP A 25 9.02 -13.07 4.35
CA ASP A 25 9.98 -14.00 3.77
C ASP A 25 9.37 -14.68 2.55
N ASN A 26 9.82 -14.26 1.37
CA ASN A 26 9.44 -14.82 0.08
C ASN A 26 7.91 -14.93 -0.12
N VAL A 27 7.17 -13.88 0.21
CA VAL A 27 5.72 -13.87 0.17
C VAL A 27 5.21 -13.59 -1.24
N SER A 28 4.31 -14.44 -1.74
CA SER A 28 3.66 -14.27 -3.03
C SER A 28 2.16 -14.51 -2.90
N PHE A 29 1.36 -13.58 -3.39
CA PHE A 29 -0.08 -13.74 -3.58
C PHE A 29 -0.63 -12.65 -4.48
N SER A 30 -1.83 -12.85 -5.00
CA SER A 30 -2.54 -11.85 -5.80
C SER A 30 -3.89 -11.51 -5.20
N VAL A 31 -4.38 -10.33 -5.52
CA VAL A 31 -5.71 -9.85 -5.12
C VAL A 31 -6.51 -9.52 -6.37
N LEU A 32 -7.69 -10.10 -6.43
CA LEU A 32 -8.59 -9.95 -7.58
C LEU A 32 -9.23 -8.56 -7.61
N ASN A 33 -9.40 -8.06 -8.81
CA ASN A 33 -10.10 -6.81 -9.03
C ASN A 33 -11.58 -6.92 -8.65
N GLY A 34 -12.10 -5.91 -7.95
CA GLY A 34 -13.51 -5.87 -7.53
C GLY A 34 -13.86 -6.81 -6.38
N GLY A 35 -12.88 -7.52 -5.79
CA GLY A 35 -13.08 -8.43 -4.68
C GLY A 35 -12.73 -7.82 -3.31
N ILE A 36 -13.03 -8.58 -2.27
CA ILE A 36 -12.54 -8.35 -0.90
C ILE A 36 -11.59 -9.49 -0.56
N HIS A 37 -10.37 -9.16 -0.17
CA HIS A 37 -9.33 -10.13 0.17
C HIS A 37 -8.92 -9.96 1.63
N GLY A 38 -9.16 -10.97 2.45
CA GLY A 38 -8.75 -10.99 3.85
C GLY A 38 -7.32 -11.49 4.00
N VAL A 39 -6.50 -10.75 4.74
CA VAL A 39 -5.15 -11.18 5.14
C VAL A 39 -5.18 -11.57 6.60
N VAL A 40 -4.99 -12.84 6.89
CA VAL A 40 -5.13 -13.43 8.23
C VAL A 40 -3.79 -13.99 8.69
N GLY A 41 -3.50 -13.85 9.96
CA GLY A 41 -2.29 -14.35 10.59
C GLY A 41 -2.16 -13.85 12.03
N GLU A 42 -1.23 -14.41 12.77
CA GLU A 42 -0.92 -13.98 14.13
C GLU A 42 -0.34 -12.57 14.19
N ASN A 43 -0.34 -11.95 15.37
CA ASN A 43 0.35 -10.70 15.60
C ASN A 43 1.85 -10.88 15.35
N GLY A 44 2.43 -9.97 14.54
CA GLY A 44 3.83 -10.06 14.14
C GLY A 44 4.10 -10.94 12.90
N ALA A 45 3.05 -11.48 12.24
CA ALA A 45 3.19 -12.30 11.04
C ALA A 45 3.56 -11.51 9.76
N GLY A 46 3.68 -10.17 9.84
CA GLY A 46 4.06 -9.34 8.69
C GLY A 46 2.89 -8.80 7.87
N LYS A 47 1.63 -8.96 8.31
CA LYS A 47 0.44 -8.47 7.61
C LYS A 47 0.47 -6.96 7.34
N SER A 48 0.71 -6.18 8.37
CA SER A 48 0.79 -4.71 8.26
C SER A 48 2.00 -4.28 7.43
N THR A 49 3.09 -5.02 7.51
CA THR A 49 4.32 -4.74 6.77
C THR A 49 4.08 -4.84 5.27
N ILE A 50 3.42 -5.89 4.81
CA ILE A 50 3.19 -6.08 3.38
C ILE A 50 2.20 -5.03 2.83
N MET A 51 1.19 -4.64 3.62
CA MET A 51 0.26 -3.56 3.23
C MET A 51 0.95 -2.19 3.17
N LYS A 52 1.86 -1.92 4.10
CA LYS A 52 2.66 -0.68 4.09
C LYS A 52 3.60 -0.60 2.88
N MET A 53 4.14 -1.73 2.41
CA MET A 53 4.91 -1.77 1.17
C MET A 53 4.04 -1.45 -0.04
N LEU A 54 2.82 -1.98 -0.13
CA LEU A 54 1.88 -1.65 -1.20
C LEU A 54 1.53 -0.15 -1.22
N TYR A 55 1.40 0.45 -0.06
CA TYR A 55 1.12 1.90 0.06
C TYR A 55 2.37 2.78 -0.14
N GLY A 56 3.56 2.20 -0.25
CA GLY A 56 4.79 2.94 -0.52
C GLY A 56 5.45 3.58 0.70
N MET A 57 5.15 3.10 1.91
CA MET A 57 5.82 3.61 3.12
C MET A 57 7.29 3.21 3.19
N PHE A 58 7.63 2.08 2.60
CA PHE A 58 9.00 1.61 2.37
C PHE A 58 8.99 0.53 1.28
N PRO A 59 10.08 0.39 0.51
CA PRO A 59 10.17 -0.65 -0.51
C PRO A 59 10.45 -2.04 0.11
N PRO A 60 10.12 -3.12 -0.58
CA PRO A 60 10.65 -4.45 -0.26
C PRO A 60 12.17 -4.48 -0.44
N ASP A 61 12.85 -5.39 0.27
CA ASP A 61 14.29 -5.62 0.09
C ASP A 61 14.54 -6.50 -1.14
N SER A 62 13.61 -7.41 -1.44
CA SER A 62 13.60 -8.18 -2.68
C SER A 62 12.18 -8.56 -3.07
N GLY A 63 12.02 -9.01 -4.30
CA GLY A 63 10.72 -9.32 -4.89
C GLY A 63 10.12 -8.14 -5.65
N GLU A 64 8.94 -8.36 -6.20
CA GLU A 64 8.31 -7.43 -7.12
C GLU A 64 6.83 -7.24 -6.81
N ILE A 65 6.34 -6.03 -7.02
CA ILE A 65 4.92 -5.70 -6.93
C ILE A 65 4.41 -5.45 -8.35
N PHE A 66 3.29 -6.06 -8.68
CA PHE A 66 2.58 -5.82 -9.93
C PHE A 66 1.26 -5.13 -9.64
N PHE A 67 0.96 -4.10 -10.40
CA PHE A 67 -0.31 -3.39 -10.35
C PHE A 67 -1.00 -3.52 -11.71
N LYS A 68 -2.19 -4.12 -11.72
CA LYS A 68 -2.93 -4.43 -12.96
C LYS A 68 -2.05 -5.12 -14.02
N GLY A 69 -1.29 -6.12 -13.59
CA GLY A 69 -0.39 -6.91 -14.43
C GLY A 69 0.92 -6.25 -14.84
N LYS A 70 1.17 -5.00 -14.43
CA LYS A 70 2.42 -4.30 -14.73
C LYS A 70 3.32 -4.27 -13.51
N LYS A 71 4.59 -4.65 -13.69
CA LYS A 71 5.62 -4.45 -12.68
C LYS A 71 5.70 -2.98 -12.31
N THR A 72 5.50 -2.67 -11.06
CA THR A 72 5.37 -1.30 -10.56
C THR A 72 6.25 -1.10 -9.34
N LYS A 73 7.10 -0.09 -9.39
CA LYS A 73 7.90 0.31 -8.23
C LYS A 73 7.11 1.33 -7.41
N ILE A 74 6.70 0.92 -6.23
CA ILE A 74 6.01 1.80 -5.27
C ILE A 74 6.99 2.03 -4.10
N SER A 75 7.65 3.17 -4.10
CA SER A 75 8.68 3.50 -3.10
C SER A 75 8.30 4.67 -2.20
N VAL A 76 7.25 5.40 -2.57
CA VAL A 76 6.70 6.53 -1.80
C VAL A 76 5.17 6.52 -1.89
N PRO A 77 4.46 7.04 -0.86
CA PRO A 77 2.99 7.04 -0.85
C PRO A 77 2.35 7.77 -2.02
N GLU A 78 2.99 8.80 -2.54
CA GLU A 78 2.51 9.59 -3.68
C GLU A 78 2.32 8.71 -4.93
N THR A 79 3.20 7.73 -5.14
CA THR A 79 3.07 6.77 -6.24
C THR A 79 1.84 5.87 -6.04
N ALA A 80 1.62 5.37 -4.83
CA ALA A 80 0.45 4.56 -4.50
C ALA A 80 -0.85 5.35 -4.71
N ILE A 81 -0.90 6.59 -4.22
CA ILE A 81 -2.05 7.49 -4.38
C ILE A 81 -2.34 7.76 -5.87
N ALA A 82 -1.31 8.02 -6.67
CA ALA A 82 -1.45 8.23 -8.12
C ALA A 82 -2.01 7.01 -8.85
N LEU A 83 -1.74 5.81 -8.33
CA LEU A 83 -2.31 4.55 -8.83
C LEU A 83 -3.75 4.30 -8.34
N GLY A 84 -4.28 5.15 -7.45
CA GLY A 84 -5.59 4.98 -6.84
C GLY A 84 -5.61 4.06 -5.62
N ILE A 85 -4.45 3.76 -5.04
CA ILE A 85 -4.33 2.95 -3.82
C ILE A 85 -4.51 3.87 -2.61
N GLY A 86 -5.53 3.62 -1.81
CA GLY A 86 -5.74 4.26 -0.52
C GLY A 86 -5.42 3.32 0.64
N MET A 87 -5.10 3.88 1.80
CA MET A 87 -4.84 3.10 3.01
C MET A 87 -5.56 3.72 4.21
N VAL A 88 -6.21 2.88 4.99
CA VAL A 88 -6.69 3.25 6.33
C VAL A 88 -5.65 2.73 7.32
N HIS A 89 -5.00 3.67 8.03
CA HIS A 89 -3.97 3.33 9.00
C HIS A 89 -4.57 2.75 10.28
N GLN A 90 -3.81 1.92 10.95
CA GLN A 90 -4.23 1.25 12.21
C GLN A 90 -4.52 2.27 13.32
N HIS A 91 -3.83 3.40 13.34
CA HIS A 91 -4.05 4.51 14.27
C HIS A 91 -4.65 5.69 13.51
N PHE A 92 -5.62 6.38 14.13
CA PHE A 92 -6.18 7.59 13.56
C PHE A 92 -5.12 8.68 13.46
N MET A 93 -4.96 9.24 12.28
CA MET A 93 -3.98 10.30 12.00
C MET A 93 -4.69 11.66 11.91
N LEU A 94 -5.64 11.91 12.80
CA LEU A 94 -6.32 13.19 12.89
C LEU A 94 -5.40 14.23 13.54
N VAL A 95 -5.36 15.43 12.97
CA VAL A 95 -4.68 16.58 13.55
C VAL A 95 -5.68 17.35 14.41
N PRO A 96 -5.55 17.33 15.75
CA PRO A 96 -6.56 17.89 16.65
C PRO A 96 -6.80 19.40 16.51
N THR A 97 -5.78 20.12 16.01
CA THR A 97 -5.83 21.58 15.78
C THR A 97 -6.51 21.97 14.49
N LEU A 98 -6.79 21.03 13.60
CA LEU A 98 -7.47 21.24 12.34
C LEU A 98 -8.95 20.94 12.46
N THR A 99 -9.76 21.65 11.69
CA THR A 99 -11.18 21.37 11.56
C THR A 99 -11.44 20.05 10.85
N VAL A 100 -12.68 19.57 10.86
CA VAL A 100 -13.06 18.31 10.19
C VAL A 100 -12.75 18.39 8.70
N TRP A 101 -13.16 19.47 8.01
CA TRP A 101 -12.90 19.59 6.58
C TRP A 101 -11.41 19.71 6.24
N GLN A 102 -10.61 20.39 7.08
CA GLN A 102 -9.16 20.47 6.92
C GLN A 102 -8.49 19.10 7.06
N ASN A 103 -8.94 18.29 8.02
CA ASN A 103 -8.45 16.91 8.15
C ASN A 103 -8.80 16.06 6.92
N ILE A 104 -9.98 16.25 6.32
CA ILE A 104 -10.41 15.48 5.13
C ILE A 104 -9.56 15.81 3.91
N ILE A 105 -9.21 17.07 3.70
CA ILE A 105 -8.46 17.51 2.52
C ILE A 105 -6.94 17.51 2.71
N LEU A 106 -6.47 17.19 3.92
CA LEU A 106 -5.04 17.24 4.25
C LEU A 106 -4.21 16.40 3.25
N GLY A 107 -3.24 17.05 2.61
CA GLY A 107 -2.41 16.45 1.57
C GLY A 107 -3.06 16.39 0.18
N LYS A 108 -4.27 16.95 0.03
CA LYS A 108 -4.97 17.11 -1.27
C LYS A 108 -5.55 18.52 -1.41
N GLU A 109 -4.92 19.47 -0.78
CA GLU A 109 -5.33 20.87 -0.84
C GLU A 109 -5.25 21.37 -2.29
N PRO A 110 -6.25 22.14 -2.77
CA PRO A 110 -6.19 22.76 -4.08
C PRO A 110 -4.96 23.68 -4.20
N SER A 111 -4.27 23.64 -5.32
CA SER A 111 -3.04 24.41 -5.57
C SER A 111 -3.17 25.93 -5.44
N LEU A 112 -4.41 26.45 -5.37
CA LEU A 112 -4.73 27.86 -5.13
C LEU A 112 -4.45 28.33 -3.69
N TRP A 113 -4.12 27.45 -2.77
CA TRP A 113 -3.86 27.76 -1.36
C TRP A 113 -2.36 27.81 -1.01
N THR A 114 -1.51 27.64 -2.00
CA THR A 114 -0.05 27.73 -1.88
C THR A 114 0.51 29.12 -2.25
N LEU A 115 -0.29 30.16 -2.03
CA LEU A 115 0.18 31.55 -2.14
C LEU A 115 0.48 32.13 -0.77
#